data_c7c32fc690c9b7363e3c68f6df9e9bf1
#
_entry.id   c7c32fc690c9b7363e3c68f6df9e9bf1
#
_cell.length_a   1.000
_cell.length_b   1.000
_cell.length_c   1.000
_cell.angle_alpha   90.00
_cell.angle_beta   90.00
_cell.angle_gamma   90.00
#
_symmetry.space_group_name_H-M   'P 1'
#
loop_
_entity.id
_entity.type
_entity.pdbx_description
1 polymer ?
#
loop_
_entity_poly.entity_id
_entity_poly.type
_entity_poly.pdbx_seq_one_letter_code
_entity_poly.pdbx_strand_id
1 'polypeptide(L)'
;MSAPLRGWCAASLLLLAACATAPGTERLDPSSLGCMRAVLARKLPRALPDKHAHCLAAGFIARYCSRPEAYLASVGKELMDLVDGSGDFEWGDLEADRIGIRCEAGASSDQSLERCCVSELPRHHLPMNPQAQLP
;
A
#
# COMPACT_ATOMS: atom_id res chain seq x y z
N MET A 1 28.03 35.81 53.51
CA MET A 1 28.85 34.76 52.86
C MET A 1 28.00 34.08 51.80
N SER A 2 28.18 34.49 50.57
CA SER A 2 27.34 34.11 49.41
C SER A 2 28.05 33.03 48.63
N ALA A 3 27.43 31.88 48.43
CA ALA A 3 27.90 30.84 47.53
C ALA A 3 27.07 30.85 46.21
N PRO A 4 27.68 30.84 45.04
CA PRO A 4 26.97 30.89 43.77
C PRO A 4 26.58 29.47 43.31
N LEU A 5 25.30 29.29 43.07
CA LEU A 5 24.77 28.17 42.27
C LEU A 5 25.09 28.43 40.78
N ARG A 6 26.07 27.75 40.25
CA ARG A 6 26.39 27.74 38.81
C ARG A 6 26.49 26.32 38.32
N GLY A 7 25.69 26.01 37.28
CA GLY A 7 26.05 25.02 36.30
C GLY A 7 25.32 23.70 36.31
N TRP A 8 24.03 23.69 35.94
CA TRP A 8 23.37 22.46 35.46
C TRP A 8 22.37 22.83 34.37
N CYS A 9 22.83 23.18 33.19
CA CYS A 9 22.05 23.34 31.97
C CYS A 9 22.96 23.19 30.75
N ALA A 10 23.58 22.02 30.55
CA ALA A 10 24.34 21.78 29.31
C ALA A 10 24.50 20.28 28.96
N ALA A 11 23.53 19.44 29.23
CA ALA A 11 23.67 18.00 28.90
C ALA A 11 22.45 17.33 28.24
N SER A 12 21.53 18.10 27.67
CA SER A 12 20.29 17.51 27.09
C SER A 12 20.06 17.75 25.58
N LEU A 13 21.07 18.17 24.83
CA LEU A 13 20.92 18.56 23.42
C LEU A 13 21.65 17.65 22.41
N LEU A 14 22.13 16.46 22.80
CA LEU A 14 22.95 15.61 21.92
C LEU A 14 22.36 14.20 21.64
N LEU A 15 21.10 13.96 21.92
CA LEU A 15 20.47 12.65 21.72
C LEU A 15 19.44 12.58 20.59
N LEU A 16 19.34 13.59 19.72
CA LEU A 16 18.39 13.61 18.60
C LEU A 16 19.00 13.39 17.21
N ALA A 17 20.25 12.98 17.13
CA ALA A 17 20.95 12.85 15.84
C ALA A 17 21.31 11.41 15.45
N ALA A 18 20.61 10.39 15.95
CA ALA A 18 20.91 8.98 15.63
C ALA A 18 19.73 8.21 15.04
N CYS A 19 18.85 8.86 14.25
CA CYS A 19 18.01 8.18 13.25
C CYS A 19 18.69 8.24 11.88
N ALA A 20 19.97 7.81 11.84
CA ALA A 20 20.73 7.74 10.61
C ALA A 20 20.43 6.42 9.90
N THR A 21 19.70 6.53 8.79
CA THR A 21 19.90 5.83 7.52
C THR A 21 20.35 4.37 7.60
N ALA A 22 19.39 3.45 7.58
CA ALA A 22 19.65 2.10 7.06
C ALA A 22 20.00 2.20 5.57
N PRO A 23 21.15 1.69 5.10
CA PRO A 23 21.49 1.68 3.69
C PRO A 23 20.65 0.65 2.98
N GLY A 24 19.89 1.04 1.95
CA GLY A 24 19.32 0.11 1.00
C GLY A 24 17.83 0.20 0.71
N THR A 25 17.07 1.11 1.29
CA THR A 25 15.73 1.40 0.80
C THR A 25 15.83 2.56 -0.19
N GLU A 26 15.72 2.25 -1.48
CA GLU A 26 15.43 3.24 -2.51
C GLU A 26 14.19 4.01 -2.05
N ARG A 27 14.42 5.20 -1.50
CA ARG A 27 13.36 6.03 -0.95
C ARG A 27 12.53 6.52 -2.12
N LEU A 28 11.40 5.88 -2.34
CA LEU A 28 10.37 6.36 -3.27
C LEU A 28 10.00 7.80 -2.84
N ASP A 29 9.52 8.59 -3.80
CA ASP A 29 9.12 9.99 -3.61
C ASP A 29 8.49 10.19 -2.22
N PRO A 30 8.97 11.15 -1.40
CA PRO A 30 8.46 11.37 -0.04
C PRO A 30 6.99 11.78 0.03
N SER A 31 6.36 12.16 -1.09
CA SER A 31 4.92 12.39 -1.14
C SER A 31 4.16 11.05 -1.22
N SER A 32 3.08 10.91 -0.44
CA SER A 32 2.20 9.73 -0.48
C SER A 32 1.73 9.40 -1.90
N LEU A 33 1.35 10.42 -2.67
CA LEU A 33 0.90 10.26 -4.05
C LEU A 33 2.04 9.79 -4.98
N GLY A 34 3.23 10.32 -4.81
CA GLY A 34 4.42 9.91 -5.56
C GLY A 34 4.78 8.45 -5.28
N CYS A 35 4.78 8.05 -4.01
CA CYS A 35 5.00 6.66 -3.61
C CYS A 35 3.99 5.73 -4.28
N MET A 36 2.69 5.99 -4.15
CA MET A 36 1.63 5.16 -4.71
C MET A 36 1.77 5.02 -6.24
N ARG A 37 1.98 6.13 -6.96
CA ARG A 37 2.18 6.11 -8.43
C ARG A 37 3.40 5.29 -8.83
N ALA A 38 4.52 5.48 -8.15
CA ALA A 38 5.76 4.76 -8.44
C ALA A 38 5.62 3.25 -8.21
N VAL A 39 4.96 2.84 -7.12
CA VAL A 39 4.69 1.44 -6.80
C VAL A 39 3.79 0.81 -7.87
N LEU A 40 2.67 1.43 -8.19
CA LEU A 40 1.74 0.90 -9.20
C LEU A 40 2.38 0.79 -10.58
N ALA A 41 3.15 1.79 -10.99
CA ALA A 41 3.84 1.76 -12.28
C ALA A 41 4.88 0.63 -12.40
N ARG A 42 5.53 0.27 -11.29
CA ARG A 42 6.61 -0.74 -11.27
C ARG A 42 6.11 -2.16 -10.99
N LYS A 43 5.08 -2.30 -10.16
CA LYS A 43 4.68 -3.57 -9.57
C LYS A 43 3.39 -4.14 -10.13
N LEU A 44 2.45 -3.29 -10.55
CA LEU A 44 1.14 -3.76 -11.02
C LEU A 44 1.23 -4.23 -12.48
N PRO A 45 0.93 -5.52 -12.79
CA PRO A 45 0.84 -6.00 -14.16
C PRO A 45 -0.28 -5.28 -14.94
N ARG A 46 -0.05 -5.06 -16.24
CA ARG A 46 -0.95 -4.24 -17.07
C ARG A 46 -2.26 -4.92 -17.48
N ALA A 47 -2.30 -6.24 -17.47
CA ALA A 47 -3.43 -7.03 -17.97
C ALA A 47 -3.97 -7.94 -16.87
N LEU A 48 -4.62 -7.36 -15.89
CA LEU A 48 -5.26 -8.08 -14.79
C LEU A 48 -6.78 -7.92 -14.85
N PRO A 49 -7.54 -8.92 -14.40
CA PRO A 49 -8.93 -8.74 -14.09
C PRO A 49 -9.11 -7.64 -13.05
N ASP A 50 -10.18 -6.89 -13.16
CA ASP A 50 -10.47 -5.71 -12.38
C ASP A 50 -10.26 -5.91 -10.86
N LYS A 51 -10.99 -6.83 -10.24
CA LYS A 51 -10.87 -7.08 -8.79
C LYS A 51 -9.48 -7.62 -8.37
N HIS A 52 -8.79 -8.32 -9.28
CA HIS A 52 -7.42 -8.76 -9.02
C HIS A 52 -6.44 -7.57 -9.07
N ALA A 53 -6.65 -6.64 -10.00
CA ALA A 53 -5.88 -5.40 -10.07
C ALA A 53 -6.05 -4.57 -8.80
N HIS A 54 -7.28 -4.41 -8.28
CA HIS A 54 -7.58 -3.74 -7.02
C HIS A 54 -6.87 -4.41 -5.84
N CYS A 55 -7.00 -5.72 -5.67
CA CYS A 55 -6.36 -6.46 -4.58
C CYS A 55 -4.84 -6.27 -4.58
N LEU A 56 -4.20 -6.43 -5.73
CA LEU A 56 -2.74 -6.27 -5.83
C LEU A 56 -2.30 -4.81 -5.66
N ALA A 57 -3.02 -3.86 -6.24
CA ALA A 57 -2.71 -2.44 -6.10
C ALA A 57 -2.72 -2.01 -4.63
N ALA A 58 -3.79 -2.31 -3.92
CA ALA A 58 -3.91 -1.99 -2.50
C ALA A 58 -2.86 -2.72 -1.64
N GLY A 59 -2.60 -3.99 -1.93
CA GLY A 59 -1.58 -4.77 -1.25
C GLY A 59 -0.17 -4.23 -1.48
N PHE A 60 0.18 -3.86 -2.71
CA PHE A 60 1.48 -3.25 -3.01
C PHE A 60 1.64 -1.86 -2.39
N ILE A 61 0.61 -1.00 -2.41
CA ILE A 61 0.66 0.29 -1.73
C ILE A 61 0.86 0.08 -0.23
N ALA A 62 0.12 -0.84 0.40
CA ALA A 62 0.28 -1.15 1.82
C ALA A 62 1.70 -1.63 2.17
N ARG A 63 2.32 -2.41 1.27
CA ARG A 63 3.65 -2.98 1.45
C ARG A 63 4.77 -1.99 1.28
N TYR A 64 4.71 -1.16 0.25
CA TYR A 64 5.82 -0.30 -0.19
C TYR A 64 5.67 1.15 0.23
N CYS A 65 4.46 1.61 0.53
CA CYS A 65 4.19 2.94 1.05
C CYS A 65 3.71 2.84 2.50
N SER A 66 2.43 2.66 2.70
CA SER A 66 1.84 2.37 4.01
C SER A 66 0.40 1.87 3.90
N ARG A 67 -0.11 1.22 4.95
CA ARG A 67 -1.52 0.80 5.01
C ARG A 67 -2.51 1.98 5.00
N PRO A 68 -2.29 3.08 5.74
CA PRO A 68 -3.15 4.25 5.63
C PRO A 68 -3.24 4.78 4.21
N GLU A 69 -2.13 4.81 3.47
CA GLU A 69 -2.10 5.24 2.07
C GLU A 69 -2.89 4.30 1.16
N ALA A 70 -2.81 2.99 1.39
CA ALA A 70 -3.60 2.01 0.66
C ALA A 70 -5.11 2.24 0.87
N TYR A 71 -5.57 2.45 2.09
CA TYR A 71 -6.98 2.80 2.37
C TYR A 71 -7.39 4.13 1.75
N LEU A 72 -6.54 5.15 1.81
CA LEU A 72 -6.81 6.43 1.17
C LEU A 72 -6.91 6.32 -0.35
N ALA A 73 -6.05 5.51 -0.98
CA ALA A 73 -6.09 5.26 -2.42
C ALA A 73 -7.39 4.57 -2.82
N SER A 74 -7.80 3.53 -2.08
CA SER A 74 -9.02 2.76 -2.32
C SER A 74 -10.28 3.65 -2.26
N VAL A 75 -10.47 4.34 -1.14
CA VAL A 75 -11.63 5.21 -0.97
C VAL A 75 -11.56 6.42 -1.90
N GLY A 76 -10.37 6.97 -2.10
CA GLY A 76 -10.16 8.14 -2.96
C GLY A 76 -10.50 7.86 -4.41
N LYS A 77 -10.16 6.68 -4.95
CA LYS A 77 -10.54 6.27 -6.30
C LYS A 77 -12.06 6.22 -6.46
N GLU A 78 -12.75 5.50 -5.58
CA GLU A 78 -14.21 5.36 -5.63
C GLU A 78 -14.92 6.72 -5.51
N LEU A 79 -14.40 7.61 -4.67
CA LEU A 79 -14.95 8.95 -4.52
C LEU A 79 -14.72 9.80 -5.78
N MET A 80 -13.56 9.69 -6.42
CA MET A 80 -13.27 10.41 -7.66
C MET A 80 -14.15 9.92 -8.81
N ASP A 81 -14.33 8.61 -8.97
CA ASP A 81 -15.18 8.01 -9.99
C ASP A 81 -16.65 8.49 -9.84
N LEU A 82 -17.11 8.67 -8.61
CA LEU A 82 -18.43 9.21 -8.31
C LEU A 82 -18.55 10.70 -8.64
N VAL A 83 -17.50 11.50 -8.40
CA VAL A 83 -17.53 12.96 -8.60
C VAL A 83 -17.35 13.35 -10.05
N ASP A 84 -16.49 12.67 -10.80
CA ASP A 84 -16.21 12.98 -12.20
C ASP A 84 -17.16 12.26 -13.19
N GLY A 85 -17.99 11.37 -12.68
CA GLY A 85 -18.95 10.59 -13.47
C GLY A 85 -18.30 9.55 -14.38
N SER A 86 -17.06 9.17 -14.13
CA SER A 86 -16.33 8.17 -14.91
C SER A 86 -16.71 6.74 -14.57
N GLY A 87 -17.40 6.52 -13.45
CA GLY A 87 -17.85 5.22 -13.00
C GLY A 87 -18.89 5.28 -11.88
N ASP A 88 -19.42 4.13 -11.53
CA ASP A 88 -20.27 3.93 -10.37
C ASP A 88 -19.40 3.51 -9.17
N PHE A 89 -19.84 3.88 -7.98
CA PHE A 89 -19.21 3.43 -6.75
C PHE A 89 -19.36 1.90 -6.59
N GLU A 90 -18.25 1.18 -6.64
CA GLU A 90 -18.27 -0.29 -6.57
C GLU A 90 -17.79 -0.84 -5.23
N TRP A 91 -18.71 -1.35 -4.42
CA TRP A 91 -18.38 -2.03 -3.17
C TRP A 91 -17.43 -3.22 -3.37
N GLY A 92 -17.52 -3.89 -4.54
CA GLY A 92 -16.64 -4.98 -4.90
C GLY A 92 -15.17 -4.58 -5.01
N ASP A 93 -14.89 -3.34 -5.46
CA ASP A 93 -13.54 -2.79 -5.53
C ASP A 93 -12.96 -2.54 -4.14
N LEU A 94 -13.73 -1.90 -3.28
CA LEU A 94 -13.31 -1.70 -1.89
C LEU A 94 -13.10 -3.02 -1.13
N GLU A 95 -13.89 -4.03 -1.40
CA GLU A 95 -13.68 -5.36 -0.80
C GLU A 95 -12.40 -6.01 -1.34
N ALA A 96 -12.13 -5.92 -2.64
CA ALA A 96 -10.90 -6.41 -3.24
C ALA A 96 -9.66 -5.68 -2.68
N ASP A 97 -9.72 -4.36 -2.54
CA ASP A 97 -8.67 -3.56 -1.91
C ASP A 97 -8.43 -3.98 -0.45
N ARG A 98 -9.50 -4.17 0.31
CA ARG A 98 -9.42 -4.65 1.70
C ARG A 98 -8.77 -6.03 1.81
N ILE A 99 -9.09 -6.93 0.88
CA ILE A 99 -8.43 -8.24 0.77
C ILE A 99 -6.94 -8.06 0.54
N GLY A 100 -6.53 -7.20 -0.40
CA GLY A 100 -5.13 -6.92 -0.70
C GLY A 100 -4.34 -6.42 0.51
N ILE A 101 -4.89 -5.44 1.24
CA ILE A 101 -4.27 -4.91 2.47
C ILE A 101 -4.14 -5.99 3.56
N ARG A 102 -5.14 -6.88 3.66
CA ARG A 102 -5.10 -8.01 4.60
C ARG A 102 -4.07 -9.06 4.17
N CYS A 103 -4.01 -9.38 2.88
CA CYS A 103 -3.03 -10.30 2.31
C CYS A 103 -1.59 -9.81 2.53
N GLU A 104 -1.35 -8.50 2.41
CA GLU A 104 -0.04 -7.91 2.69
C GLU A 104 0.44 -8.22 4.11
N ALA A 105 -0.46 -8.19 5.10
CA ALA A 105 -0.11 -8.44 6.50
C ALA A 105 0.56 -9.79 6.74
N GLY A 106 0.22 -10.81 5.95
CA GLY A 106 0.80 -12.16 6.03
C GLY A 106 1.83 -12.48 4.96
N ALA A 107 2.03 -11.58 3.98
CA ALA A 107 2.87 -11.85 2.83
C ALA A 107 4.36 -11.61 3.12
N SER A 108 5.19 -12.63 2.93
CA SER A 108 6.66 -12.52 3.00
C SER A 108 7.30 -11.99 1.71
N SER A 109 6.60 -12.03 0.59
CA SER A 109 7.07 -11.60 -0.74
C SER A 109 5.92 -11.12 -1.61
N ASP A 110 6.23 -10.44 -2.73
CA ASP A 110 5.24 -10.04 -3.72
C ASP A 110 4.48 -11.26 -4.27
N GLN A 111 5.18 -12.35 -4.54
CA GLN A 111 4.56 -13.58 -5.01
C GLN A 111 3.59 -14.20 -3.98
N SER A 112 3.89 -14.12 -2.68
CA SER A 112 2.96 -14.60 -1.65
C SER A 112 1.73 -13.69 -1.52
N LEU A 113 1.89 -12.39 -1.74
CA LEU A 113 0.78 -11.44 -1.85
C LEU A 113 -0.13 -11.78 -3.05
N GLU A 114 0.46 -12.01 -4.24
CA GLU A 114 -0.30 -12.42 -5.43
C GLU A 114 -1.10 -13.69 -5.19
N ARG A 115 -0.48 -14.73 -4.64
CA ARG A 115 -1.17 -15.99 -4.32
C ARG A 115 -2.32 -15.78 -3.33
N CYS A 116 -2.13 -14.93 -2.33
CA CYS A 116 -3.19 -14.59 -1.40
C CYS A 116 -4.36 -13.90 -2.09
N CYS A 117 -4.11 -12.89 -2.94
CA CYS A 117 -5.16 -12.23 -3.71
C CYS A 117 -5.96 -13.23 -4.58
N VAL A 118 -5.27 -14.15 -5.27
CA VAL A 118 -5.93 -15.18 -6.09
C VAL A 118 -6.78 -16.12 -5.23
N SER A 119 -6.32 -16.48 -4.04
CA SER A 119 -7.04 -17.44 -3.18
C SER A 119 -8.23 -16.82 -2.46
N GLU A 120 -8.14 -15.53 -2.10
CA GLU A 120 -9.14 -14.83 -1.29
C GLU A 120 -10.25 -14.17 -2.12
N LEU A 121 -9.96 -13.82 -3.39
CA LEU A 121 -10.98 -13.26 -4.27
C LEU A 121 -12.01 -14.31 -4.66
N PRO A 122 -13.30 -13.97 -4.63
CA PRO A 122 -14.35 -14.85 -5.14
C PRO A 122 -14.08 -15.30 -6.57
N ARG A 123 -14.30 -16.58 -6.87
CA ARG A 123 -13.98 -17.18 -8.19
C ARG A 123 -14.64 -16.47 -9.38
N HIS A 124 -15.77 -15.84 -9.17
CA HIS A 124 -16.47 -15.10 -10.23
C HIS A 124 -15.79 -13.77 -10.62
N HIS A 125 -14.82 -13.29 -9.84
CA HIS A 125 -13.99 -12.13 -10.18
C HIS A 125 -12.67 -12.52 -10.86
N LEU A 126 -12.35 -13.81 -10.95
CA LEU A 126 -11.20 -14.29 -11.70
C LEU A 126 -11.60 -14.44 -13.18
N PRO A 127 -10.68 -14.22 -14.15
CA PRO A 127 -10.99 -14.50 -15.54
C PRO A 127 -11.35 -15.95 -15.66
N MET A 128 -12.49 -16.24 -16.28
CA MET A 128 -12.80 -17.60 -16.71
C MET A 128 -11.73 -17.99 -17.72
N ASN A 129 -10.84 -18.91 -17.34
CA ASN A 129 -9.88 -19.48 -18.27
C ASN A 129 -10.65 -20.24 -19.35
N PRO A 130 -10.73 -19.75 -20.60
CA PRO A 130 -11.47 -20.43 -21.67
C PRO A 130 -10.89 -21.80 -22.01
N GLN A 131 -9.68 -22.12 -21.54
CA GLN A 131 -9.01 -23.40 -21.78
C GLN A 131 -9.35 -24.48 -20.73
N ALA A 132 -10.03 -24.11 -19.64
CA ALA A 132 -10.44 -25.08 -18.62
C ALA A 132 -11.77 -25.82 -18.96
N GLN A 133 -12.35 -25.58 -20.12
CA GLN A 133 -13.63 -26.16 -20.55
C GLN A 133 -13.51 -27.12 -21.74
N LEU A 134 -12.34 -27.65 -22.05
CA LEU A 134 -12.20 -28.73 -23.03
C LEU A 134 -12.21 -30.07 -22.29
N PRO A 135 -13.13 -30.95 -22.62
CA PRO A 135 -13.20 -32.32 -22.09
C PRO A 135 -12.02 -33.16 -22.54
#